data_e313799b5e67958a68acf60d66c2c471
#
_entry.id   e313799b5e67958a68acf60d66c2c471
#
_cell.length_a   1.000
_cell.length_b   1.000
_cell.length_c   1.000
_cell.angle_alpha   90.00
_cell.angle_beta   90.00
_cell.angle_gamma   90.00
#
_symmetry.space_group_name_H-M   'P 1'
#
loop_
_entity.id
_entity.type
_entity.pdbx_description
1 polymer ?
#
loop_
_entity_poly.entity_id
_entity_poly.type
_entity_poly.pdbx_seq_one_letter_code
_entity_poly.pdbx_strand_id
1 'polypeptide(L)'
;YQNKKINYIVKVKNKKKTMYVVCNKKLKKVDTFEGETISKKEVKNAFVQKYQVNPTKVEIGYENDQFVYCLTYKGKDTLLYAFYSLDNGEFLKAYKL
;
A
#
# COMPACT_ATOMS: atom_id res chain seq x y z
N TYR A 1 11.88 0.29 7.42
CA TYR A 1 11.86 -0.05 6.00
C TYR A 1 12.87 0.78 5.24
N GLN A 2 13.88 0.13 4.72
CA GLN A 2 14.86 0.81 3.90
C GLN A 2 14.70 0.39 2.46
N ASN A 3 14.26 1.32 1.64
CA ASN A 3 14.22 1.15 0.21
C ASN A 3 15.23 2.10 -0.41
N LYS A 4 16.23 1.56 -1.09
CA LYS A 4 17.25 2.37 -1.74
C LYS A 4 16.72 3.12 -2.96
N LYS A 5 15.55 2.73 -3.46
CA LYS A 5 14.89 3.43 -4.57
C LYS A 5 13.74 4.25 -4.03
N ILE A 6 13.78 5.54 -4.27
CA ILE A 6 12.68 6.42 -3.92
C ILE A 6 11.71 6.42 -5.09
N ASN A 7 10.49 5.94 -4.83
CA ASN A 7 9.42 5.96 -5.81
C ASN A 7 8.30 6.88 -5.34
N TYR A 8 7.71 7.60 -6.26
CA TYR A 8 6.58 8.47 -6.01
C TYR A 8 5.34 7.85 -6.62
N ILE A 9 4.27 7.79 -5.87
CA ILE A 9 3.01 7.27 -6.35
C ILE A 9 2.05 8.42 -6.55
N VAL A 10 1.57 8.56 -7.78
CA VAL A 10 0.65 9.63 -8.15
C VAL A 10 -0.69 9.00 -8.47
N LYS A 11 -1.73 9.52 -7.83
CA LYS A 11 -3.10 9.12 -8.12
C LYS A 11 -3.64 10.02 -9.22
N VAL A 12 -3.96 9.42 -10.36
CA VAL A 12 -4.55 10.14 -11.48
C VAL A 12 -6.02 9.74 -11.57
N LYS A 13 -6.91 10.72 -11.46
CA LYS A 13 -8.34 10.47 -11.54
C LYS A 13 -8.87 11.03 -12.86
N ASN A 14 -9.33 10.14 -13.71
CA ASN A 14 -10.02 10.49 -14.95
C ASN A 14 -11.50 10.14 -14.80
N LYS A 15 -12.38 10.76 -15.59
CA LYS A 15 -13.86 10.75 -15.48
C LYS A 15 -14.52 9.51 -14.84
N LYS A 16 -14.01 8.31 -15.08
CA LYS A 16 -14.58 7.05 -14.54
C LYS A 16 -13.55 6.09 -14.00
N LYS A 17 -12.27 6.42 -14.07
CA LYS A 17 -11.19 5.49 -13.68
C LYS A 17 -10.18 6.19 -12.78
N THR A 18 -9.77 5.48 -11.76
CA THR A 18 -8.63 5.90 -10.93
C THR A 18 -7.42 5.11 -11.38
N MET A 19 -6.33 5.81 -11.62
CA MET A 19 -5.09 5.19 -12.05
C MET A 19 -3.99 5.61 -11.08
N TYR A 20 -3.15 4.65 -10.70
CA TYR A 20 -1.99 4.93 -9.88
C TYR A 20 -0.74 4.79 -10.74
N VAL A 21 0.12 5.77 -10.67
CA VAL A 21 1.36 5.79 -11.43
C VAL A 21 2.51 5.86 -10.44
N VAL A 22 3.45 4.95 -10.54
CA VAL A 22 4.67 5.02 -9.76
C VAL A 22 5.78 5.60 -10.63
N CYS A 23 6.46 6.61 -10.10
CA CYS A 23 7.57 7.28 -10.77
C CYS A 23 8.83 7.12 -9.94
N ASN A 24 9.98 7.02 -10.62
CA ASN A 24 11.25 6.98 -9.93
C ASN A 24 11.69 8.40 -9.52
N LYS A 25 12.86 8.50 -8.88
CA LYS A 25 13.44 9.76 -8.42
C LYS A 25 13.57 10.81 -9.53
N LYS A 26 13.71 10.38 -10.79
CA LYS A 26 13.82 11.28 -11.95
C LYS A 26 12.45 11.58 -12.57
N LEU A 27 11.38 11.22 -11.89
CA LEU A 27 10.00 11.38 -12.34
C LEU A 27 9.69 10.61 -13.65
N LYS A 28 10.45 9.56 -13.90
CA LYS A 28 10.15 8.66 -15.00
C LYS A 28 9.15 7.61 -14.55
N LYS A 29 8.15 7.38 -15.36
CA LYS A 29 7.13 6.38 -15.08
C LYS A 29 7.76 4.98 -15.04
N VAL A 30 7.63 4.31 -13.92
CA VAL A 30 8.13 2.94 -13.73
C VAL A 30 7.03 1.93 -14.02
N ASP A 31 5.82 2.19 -13.52
CA ASP A 31 4.70 1.28 -13.68
C ASP A 31 3.39 2.03 -13.51
N THR A 32 2.30 1.42 -13.94
CA THR A 32 0.97 2.01 -13.85
C THR A 32 0.01 0.92 -13.37
N PHE A 33 -0.85 1.27 -12.42
CA PHE A 33 -1.96 0.43 -12.01
C PHE A 33 -3.25 1.05 -12.52
N GLU A 34 -4.00 0.29 -13.28
CA GLU A 34 -5.28 0.73 -13.83
C GLU A 34 -6.34 -0.31 -13.52
N GLY A 35 -7.51 0.13 -13.10
CA GLY A 35 -8.61 -0.74 -12.77
C GLY A 35 -9.14 -0.52 -11.36
N GLU A 36 -9.96 -1.46 -10.90
CA GLU A 36 -10.54 -1.38 -9.57
C GLU A 36 -9.56 -1.86 -8.51
N THR A 37 -9.54 -1.16 -7.40
CA THR A 37 -8.76 -1.55 -6.22
C THR A 37 -9.70 -2.02 -5.14
N ILE A 38 -9.19 -2.84 -4.23
CA ILE A 38 -9.90 -3.10 -2.99
C ILE A 38 -9.98 -1.79 -2.21
N SER A 39 -11.09 -1.54 -1.53
CA SER A 39 -11.25 -0.30 -0.76
C SER A 39 -10.34 -0.30 0.47
N LYS A 40 -9.96 0.91 0.93
CA LYS A 40 -9.20 1.05 2.17
C LYS A 40 -9.95 0.44 3.34
N LYS A 41 -11.26 0.57 3.35
CA LYS A 41 -12.10 0.01 4.42
C LYS A 41 -11.98 -1.50 4.47
N GLU A 42 -12.02 -2.16 3.33
CA GLU A 42 -11.94 -3.62 3.26
C GLU A 42 -10.57 -4.13 3.72
N VAL A 43 -9.49 -3.51 3.25
CA VAL A 43 -8.14 -3.93 3.64
C VAL A 43 -7.88 -3.62 5.12
N LYS A 44 -8.43 -2.51 5.62
CA LYS A 44 -8.35 -2.16 7.03
C LYS A 44 -9.08 -3.19 7.90
N ASN A 45 -10.27 -3.63 7.48
CA ASN A 45 -11.01 -4.67 8.18
C ASN A 45 -10.24 -5.98 8.22
N ALA A 46 -9.62 -6.37 7.12
CA ALA A 46 -8.79 -7.57 7.06
C ALA A 46 -7.63 -7.50 8.05
N PHE A 47 -6.99 -6.33 8.14
CA PHE A 47 -5.90 -6.09 9.09
C PHE A 47 -6.40 -6.22 10.53
N VAL A 48 -7.52 -5.60 10.86
CA VAL A 48 -8.10 -5.65 12.21
C VAL A 48 -8.46 -7.08 12.60
N GLN A 49 -9.01 -7.84 11.68
CA GLN A 49 -9.37 -9.24 11.96
C GLN A 49 -8.14 -10.10 12.22
N LYS A 50 -7.04 -9.82 11.52
CA LYS A 50 -5.81 -10.60 11.66
C LYS A 50 -5.02 -10.24 12.92
N TYR A 51 -4.89 -8.96 13.21
CA TYR A 51 -4.00 -8.47 14.28
C TYR A 51 -4.73 -7.96 15.52
N GLN A 52 -6.05 -7.81 15.45
CA GLN A 52 -6.88 -7.34 16.57
C GLN A 52 -6.54 -5.92 17.03
N VAL A 53 -6.01 -5.11 16.15
CA VAL A 53 -5.69 -3.70 16.41
C VAL A 53 -6.04 -2.87 15.18
N ASN A 54 -6.30 -1.58 15.38
CA ASN A 54 -6.54 -0.67 14.27
C ASN A 54 -5.24 -0.14 13.71
N PRO A 55 -5.07 -0.09 12.39
CA PRO A 55 -3.85 0.49 11.82
C PRO A 55 -3.79 1.99 12.11
N THR A 56 -2.59 2.47 12.41
CA THR A 56 -2.34 3.89 12.61
C THR A 56 -2.37 4.64 11.29
N LYS A 57 -1.97 3.97 10.20
CA LYS A 57 -1.80 4.60 8.91
C LYS A 57 -2.04 3.59 7.80
N VAL A 58 -2.68 4.03 6.73
CA VAL A 58 -2.91 3.22 5.53
C VAL A 58 -2.39 4.01 4.34
N GLU A 59 -1.43 3.44 3.63
CA GLU A 59 -0.81 4.08 2.47
C GLU A 59 -0.80 3.14 1.28
N ILE A 60 -0.63 3.72 0.09
CA ILE A 60 -0.41 2.95 -1.12
C ILE A 60 1.09 2.99 -1.40
N GLY A 61 1.66 1.82 -1.65
CA GLY A 61 3.07 1.68 -1.95
C GLY A 61 3.32 0.87 -3.21
N TYR A 62 4.57 0.76 -3.57
CA TYR A 62 5.00 -0.05 -4.71
C TYR A 62 6.22 -0.85 -4.27
N GLU A 63 6.13 -2.17 -4.35
CA GLU A 63 7.19 -3.06 -3.89
C GLU A 63 7.20 -4.34 -4.69
N ASN A 64 8.39 -4.83 -5.04
CA ASN A 64 8.56 -6.05 -5.83
C ASN A 64 7.76 -6.01 -7.13
N ASP A 65 7.79 -4.86 -7.81
CA ASP A 65 7.09 -4.63 -9.07
C ASP A 65 5.57 -4.78 -8.96
N GLN A 66 5.03 -4.49 -7.77
CA GLN A 66 3.61 -4.62 -7.50
C GLN A 66 3.09 -3.45 -6.65
N PHE A 67 1.91 -2.96 -6.98
CA PHE A 67 1.22 -1.96 -6.16
C PHE A 67 0.59 -2.64 -4.95
N VAL A 68 0.76 -2.03 -3.78
CA VAL A 68 0.33 -2.61 -2.51
C VAL A 68 -0.30 -1.56 -1.61
N TYR A 69 -1.12 -2.02 -0.66
CA TYR A 69 -1.48 -1.24 0.52
C TYR A 69 -0.48 -1.56 1.62
N CYS A 70 0.05 -0.52 2.24
CA CYS A 70 0.90 -0.65 3.41
C CYS A 70 0.13 -0.13 4.62
N LEU A 71 -0.18 -1.01 5.56
CA LEU A 71 -0.85 -0.65 6.79
C LEU A 71 0.16 -0.68 7.93
N THR A 72 0.25 0.43 8.65
CA THR A 72 1.19 0.58 9.75
C THR A 72 0.44 0.64 11.06
N TYR A 73 0.87 -0.14 12.04
CA TYR A 73 0.40 -0.03 13.41
C TYR A 73 1.58 0.35 14.29
N LYS A 74 1.44 1.46 15.00
CA LYS A 74 2.44 1.91 15.95
C LYS A 74 1.86 1.79 17.35
N GLY A 75 2.30 0.77 18.09
CA GLY A 75 1.97 0.60 19.48
C GLY A 75 3.02 1.22 20.38
N LYS A 76 2.91 0.99 21.69
CA LYS A 76 3.84 1.54 22.66
C LYS A 76 5.26 1.07 22.44
N ASP A 77 5.43 -0.23 22.23
CA ASP A 77 6.75 -0.85 22.03
C ASP A 77 6.78 -1.71 20.77
N THR A 78 5.83 -1.49 19.86
CA THR A 78 5.66 -2.32 18.69
C THR A 78 5.45 -1.48 17.46
N LEU A 79 6.11 -1.85 16.38
CA LEU A 79 5.88 -1.27 15.08
C LEU A 79 5.62 -2.40 14.11
N LEU A 80 4.46 -2.38 13.47
CA LEU A 80 4.02 -3.43 12.57
C LEU A 80 3.69 -2.84 11.21
N TYR A 81 4.27 -3.42 10.17
CA TYR A 81 3.95 -3.09 8.78
C TYR A 81 3.34 -4.31 8.12
N ALA A 82 2.17 -4.16 7.52
CA ALA A 82 1.52 -5.23 6.78
C ALA A 82 1.26 -4.78 5.35
N PHE A 83 1.51 -5.65 4.40
CA PHE A 83 1.36 -5.36 2.98
C PHE A 83 0.29 -6.25 2.37
N TYR A 84 -0.62 -5.61 1.65
CA TYR A 84 -1.73 -6.28 0.98
C TYR A 84 -1.75 -5.87 -0.48
N SER A 85 -2.17 -6.76 -1.35
CA SER A 85 -2.29 -6.45 -2.78
C SER A 85 -3.31 -5.35 -3.00
N LEU A 86 -2.97 -4.37 -3.86
CA LEU A 86 -3.85 -3.24 -4.15
C LEU A 86 -5.11 -3.68 -4.90
N ASP A 87 -5.02 -4.70 -5.74
CA ASP A 87 -6.13 -5.13 -6.58
C ASP A 87 -7.18 -5.96 -5.82
N ASN A 88 -6.77 -6.94 -5.04
CA ASN A 88 -7.69 -7.86 -4.38
C ASN A 88 -7.57 -7.92 -2.86
N GLY A 89 -6.62 -7.21 -2.28
CA GLY A 89 -6.42 -7.19 -0.82
C GLY A 89 -5.81 -8.45 -0.25
N GLU A 90 -5.17 -9.27 -1.07
CA GLU A 90 -4.49 -10.46 -0.61
C GLU A 90 -3.32 -10.09 0.30
N PHE A 91 -3.21 -10.79 1.43
CA PHE A 91 -2.09 -10.58 2.35
C PHE A 91 -0.79 -11.04 1.70
N LEU A 92 0.20 -10.17 1.66
CA LEU A 92 1.49 -10.47 1.02
C LEU A 92 2.57 -10.77 2.05
N LYS A 93 2.78 -9.88 3.00
CA LYS A 93 3.82 -10.02 4.02
C LYS A 93 3.62 -9.00 5.13
N ALA A 94 4.35 -9.20 6.23
CA ALA A 94 4.34 -8.24 7.33
C ALA A 94 5.72 -8.22 7.99
N TYR A 95 6.06 -7.06 8.54
CA TYR A 95 7.26 -6.87 9.33
C TYR A 95 6.88 -6.37 10.72
N LYS A 96 7.43 -6.97 11.73
CA LYS A 96 7.25 -6.53 13.11
C LYS A 96 8.62 -6.12 13.67
N LEU A 97 8.70 -4.89 14.10
CA LEU A 97 9.94 -4.32 14.65
C LEU A 97 9.83 -4.09 16.15
#